data_c4a3649c003d424a46ed3bbd084c8e10
#
_entry.id   c4a3649c003d424a46ed3bbd084c8e10
#
_cell.length_a   1.000
_cell.length_b   1.000
_cell.length_c   1.000
_cell.angle_alpha   90.00
_cell.angle_beta   90.00
_cell.angle_gamma   90.00
#
_symmetry.space_group_name_H-M   'P 1'
#
loop_
_entity.id
_entity.type
_entity.pdbx_description
1 polymer ?
#
loop_
_entity_poly.entity_id
_entity_poly.type
_entity_poly.pdbx_seq_one_letter_code
_entity_poly.pdbx_strand_id
1 'polypeptide(L)'
;EQFLSIIREIMSTFPSLLIVLEHITTCAAVEYIKQAPANVAATITVHHLSLTLDDVIGAELRPHHFCKPVAKCYGDREALRNVVRSGHPRFFLGTDSAPHLRGKKECSHGCAGIFTAPSTPALICEFFQGDVEKINRFANEFGAAFYHLSPTKAHITLERWDGSPNNTPRVRMDGPVEIFTGNDDGILPWRIIHDE
;
A
#
# COMPACT_ATOMS: atom_id res chain seq x y z
N GLU A 1 -10.40 -14.68 5.69
CA GLU A 1 -11.87 -14.69 5.83
C GLU A 1 -12.31 -15.03 7.26
N GLN A 2 -11.71 -16.03 7.92
CA GLN A 2 -12.04 -16.37 9.32
C GLN A 2 -11.90 -15.17 10.27
N PHE A 3 -10.93 -14.30 10.07
CA PHE A 3 -10.74 -13.09 10.89
C PHE A 3 -11.92 -12.12 10.81
N LEU A 4 -12.68 -12.09 9.70
CA LEU A 4 -13.84 -11.21 9.55
C LEU A 4 -14.98 -11.57 10.53
N SER A 5 -15.09 -12.83 10.97
CA SER A 5 -16.06 -13.22 12.00
C SER A 5 -15.70 -12.63 13.36
N ILE A 6 -14.41 -12.60 13.70
CA ILE A 6 -13.89 -11.99 14.93
C ILE A 6 -14.17 -10.47 14.93
N ILE A 7 -13.98 -9.80 13.80
CA ILE A 7 -14.30 -8.36 13.69
C ILE A 7 -15.79 -8.10 13.92
N ARG A 8 -16.68 -8.95 13.41
CA ARG A 8 -18.14 -8.82 13.68
C ARG A 8 -18.46 -8.94 15.17
N GLU A 9 -17.84 -9.86 15.87
CA GLU A 9 -18.01 -10.03 17.32
C GLU A 9 -17.50 -8.78 18.09
N ILE A 10 -16.32 -8.26 17.74
CA ILE A 10 -15.78 -7.03 18.33
C ILE A 10 -16.73 -5.86 18.09
N MET A 11 -17.23 -5.69 16.87
CA MET A 11 -18.16 -4.63 16.52
C MET A 11 -19.49 -4.72 17.26
N SER A 12 -20.01 -5.94 17.48
CA SER A 12 -21.24 -6.15 18.25
C SER A 12 -21.04 -5.83 19.74
N THR A 13 -19.85 -6.11 20.25
CA THR A 13 -19.50 -5.86 21.66
C THR A 13 -19.17 -4.37 21.91
N PHE A 14 -18.52 -3.72 20.95
CA PHE A 14 -18.05 -2.34 21.05
C PHE A 14 -18.52 -1.52 19.84
N PRO A 15 -19.81 -1.18 19.73
CA PRO A 15 -20.38 -0.62 18.51
C PRO A 15 -19.88 0.79 18.15
N SER A 16 -19.30 1.52 19.08
CA SER A 16 -18.71 2.86 18.87
C SER A 16 -17.20 2.85 18.64
N LEU A 17 -16.55 1.68 18.74
CA LEU A 17 -15.11 1.57 18.55
C LEU A 17 -14.73 1.85 17.09
N LEU A 18 -13.75 2.74 16.86
CA LEU A 18 -13.14 2.90 15.55
C LEU A 18 -12.23 1.70 15.26
N ILE A 19 -12.48 1.03 14.14
CA ILE A 19 -11.74 -0.18 13.76
C ILE A 19 -11.15 0.03 12.37
N VAL A 20 -9.85 -0.19 12.22
CA VAL A 20 -9.18 -0.22 10.92
C VAL A 20 -8.62 -1.63 10.67
N LEU A 21 -9.02 -2.23 9.56
CA LEU A 21 -8.40 -3.44 9.04
C LEU A 21 -7.17 -3.02 8.23
N GLU A 22 -5.99 -3.19 8.81
CA GLU A 22 -4.73 -2.83 8.18
C GLU A 22 -4.43 -3.71 6.95
N HIS A 23 -3.85 -3.10 5.88
CA HIS A 23 -3.27 -3.76 4.70
C HIS A 23 -4.11 -4.93 4.17
N ILE A 24 -5.41 -4.70 3.91
CA ILE A 24 -6.28 -5.77 3.40
C ILE A 24 -5.82 -6.27 2.03
N THR A 25 -6.07 -7.57 1.77
CA THR A 25 -5.57 -8.26 0.57
C THR A 25 -6.62 -9.05 -0.20
N THR A 26 -7.88 -9.05 0.21
CA THR A 26 -8.91 -9.92 -0.39
C THR A 26 -10.14 -9.15 -0.82
N CYS A 27 -10.80 -9.65 -1.88
CA CYS A 27 -12.13 -9.20 -2.29
C CYS A 27 -13.13 -9.31 -1.14
N ALA A 28 -13.09 -10.39 -0.35
CA ALA A 28 -13.97 -10.59 0.80
C ALA A 28 -13.82 -9.48 1.85
N ALA A 29 -12.59 -9.00 2.10
CA ALA A 29 -12.36 -7.88 3.02
C ALA A 29 -12.92 -6.57 2.44
N VAL A 30 -12.76 -6.32 1.13
CA VAL A 30 -13.34 -5.15 0.46
C VAL A 30 -14.86 -5.13 0.62
N GLU A 31 -15.54 -6.23 0.29
CA GLU A 31 -16.99 -6.32 0.40
C GLU A 31 -17.47 -6.21 1.86
N TYR A 32 -16.73 -6.78 2.79
CA TYR A 32 -17.02 -6.65 4.21
C TYR A 32 -17.00 -5.18 4.66
N ILE A 33 -15.95 -4.42 4.32
CA ILE A 33 -15.83 -3.00 4.69
C ILE A 33 -16.93 -2.16 4.04
N LYS A 34 -17.30 -2.42 2.79
CA LYS A 34 -18.40 -1.71 2.12
C LYS A 34 -19.74 -1.87 2.85
N GLN A 35 -19.95 -2.99 3.51
CA GLN A 35 -21.19 -3.30 4.25
C GLN A 35 -21.10 -2.95 5.72
N ALA A 36 -19.89 -2.74 6.26
CA ALA A 36 -19.66 -2.42 7.66
C ALA A 36 -20.19 -1.02 8.05
N PRO A 37 -20.43 -0.74 9.32
CA PRO A 37 -20.77 0.62 9.81
C PRO A 37 -19.66 1.65 9.52
N ALA A 38 -19.97 2.93 9.62
CA ALA A 38 -19.06 4.02 9.29
C ALA A 38 -17.79 4.09 10.16
N ASN A 39 -17.83 3.52 11.35
CA ASN A 39 -16.67 3.42 12.25
C ASN A 39 -15.71 2.27 11.93
N VAL A 40 -15.86 1.60 10.78
CA VAL A 40 -14.96 0.56 10.30
C VAL A 40 -14.38 0.95 8.95
N ALA A 41 -13.06 0.93 8.84
CA ALA A 41 -12.32 1.27 7.62
C ALA A 41 -11.21 0.24 7.37
N ALA A 42 -10.48 0.42 6.27
CA ALA A 42 -9.33 -0.41 5.94
C ALA A 42 -8.20 0.40 5.32
N THR A 43 -6.96 -0.02 5.55
CA THR A 43 -5.81 0.47 4.80
C THR A 43 -5.49 -0.46 3.62
N ILE A 44 -4.97 0.15 2.56
CA ILE A 44 -4.46 -0.56 1.38
C ILE A 44 -3.07 -0.03 1.07
N THR A 45 -2.13 -0.95 0.84
CA THR A 45 -0.74 -0.62 0.55
C THR A 45 -0.49 -0.52 -0.95
N VAL A 46 0.53 0.22 -1.35
CA VAL A 46 0.92 0.32 -2.78
C VAL A 46 1.38 -1.02 -3.35
N HIS A 47 2.03 -1.85 -2.55
CA HIS A 47 2.48 -3.17 -3.02
C HIS A 47 1.33 -4.15 -3.21
N HIS A 48 0.26 -4.11 -2.41
CA HIS A 48 -0.93 -4.93 -2.64
C HIS A 48 -1.79 -4.43 -3.82
N LEU A 49 -1.65 -3.17 -4.22
CA LEU A 49 -2.22 -2.67 -5.48
C LEU A 49 -1.42 -3.11 -6.71
N SER A 50 -0.15 -3.50 -6.53
CA SER A 50 0.77 -3.87 -7.62
C SER A 50 0.91 -5.37 -7.79
N LEU A 51 1.11 -6.10 -6.69
CA LEU A 51 1.50 -7.51 -6.68
C LEU A 51 0.31 -8.47 -6.60
N THR A 52 0.51 -9.64 -7.20
CA THR A 52 -0.27 -10.86 -6.98
C THR A 52 0.61 -11.94 -6.35
N LEU A 53 0.03 -13.07 -5.99
CA LEU A 53 0.79 -14.22 -5.50
C LEU A 53 1.80 -14.74 -6.52
N ASP A 54 1.48 -14.64 -7.82
CA ASP A 54 2.36 -15.05 -8.91
C ASP A 54 3.64 -14.19 -8.98
N ASP A 55 3.55 -12.93 -8.54
CA ASP A 55 4.71 -12.04 -8.44
C ASP A 55 5.63 -12.39 -7.25
N VAL A 56 5.17 -13.24 -6.33
CA VAL A 56 5.93 -13.70 -5.16
C VAL A 56 6.53 -15.09 -5.39
N ILE A 57 5.73 -16.03 -5.89
CA ILE A 57 6.06 -17.46 -6.00
C ILE A 57 5.62 -18.08 -7.34
N GLY A 58 5.45 -17.31 -8.40
CA GLY A 58 5.05 -17.80 -9.73
C GLY A 58 6.17 -18.59 -10.43
N ALA A 59 6.73 -18.05 -11.51
CA ALA A 59 7.83 -18.71 -12.22
C ALA A 59 9.11 -18.81 -11.37
N GLU A 60 9.33 -17.85 -10.48
CA GLU A 60 10.48 -17.78 -9.58
C GLU A 60 10.03 -17.30 -8.19
N LEU A 61 10.80 -17.71 -7.15
CA LEU A 61 10.63 -17.17 -5.81
C LEU A 61 11.28 -15.77 -5.75
N ARG A 62 10.48 -14.74 -5.46
CA ARG A 62 10.95 -13.36 -5.29
C ARG A 62 10.88 -12.93 -3.81
N PRO A 63 11.93 -13.12 -3.03
CA PRO A 63 11.92 -12.84 -1.59
C PRO A 63 11.59 -11.38 -1.28
N HIS A 64 11.98 -10.43 -2.15
CA HIS A 64 11.73 -9.01 -1.96
C HIS A 64 10.25 -8.61 -2.12
N HIS A 65 9.43 -9.45 -2.79
CA HIS A 65 7.98 -9.29 -2.88
C HIS A 65 7.21 -9.99 -1.75
N PHE A 66 7.91 -10.71 -0.87
CA PHE A 66 7.27 -11.39 0.25
C PHE A 66 6.94 -10.43 1.39
N CYS A 67 5.66 -10.34 1.75
CA CYS A 67 5.10 -9.58 2.87
C CYS A 67 4.04 -10.39 3.61
N LYS A 68 3.58 -9.90 4.73
CA LYS A 68 2.43 -10.43 5.47
C LYS A 68 1.43 -9.30 5.74
N PRO A 69 0.17 -9.48 5.33
CA PRO A 69 -0.39 -10.63 4.60
C PRO A 69 0.20 -10.73 3.19
N VAL A 70 0.39 -11.97 2.70
CA VAL A 70 0.92 -12.20 1.36
C VAL A 70 -0.08 -11.71 0.30
N ALA A 71 0.41 -11.17 -0.82
CA ALA A 71 -0.42 -10.82 -1.97
C ALA A 71 -1.26 -12.03 -2.44
N LYS A 72 -2.49 -11.77 -2.87
CA LYS A 72 -3.45 -12.81 -3.25
C LYS A 72 -3.53 -12.96 -4.77
N CYS A 73 -4.60 -13.55 -5.26
CA CYS A 73 -4.80 -13.77 -6.68
C CYS A 73 -5.13 -12.47 -7.43
N TYR A 74 -5.13 -12.54 -8.75
CA TYR A 74 -5.45 -11.41 -9.63
C TYR A 74 -6.81 -10.77 -9.31
N GLY A 75 -7.85 -11.58 -9.07
CA GLY A 75 -9.18 -11.07 -8.73
C GLY A 75 -9.22 -10.26 -7.44
N ASP A 76 -8.45 -10.67 -6.43
CA ASP A 76 -8.32 -9.95 -5.18
C ASP A 76 -7.64 -8.60 -5.39
N ARG A 77 -6.52 -8.58 -6.13
CA ARG A 77 -5.83 -7.33 -6.48
C ARG A 77 -6.75 -6.35 -7.22
N GLU A 78 -7.51 -6.83 -8.21
CA GLU A 78 -8.44 -5.97 -8.94
C GLU A 78 -9.58 -5.45 -8.06
N ALA A 79 -10.04 -6.21 -7.09
CA ALA A 79 -11.02 -5.71 -6.12
C ALA A 79 -10.46 -4.55 -5.28
N LEU A 80 -9.20 -4.65 -4.82
CA LEU A 80 -8.50 -3.55 -4.13
C LEU A 80 -8.36 -2.34 -5.06
N ARG A 81 -7.88 -2.53 -6.29
CA ARG A 81 -7.71 -1.46 -7.29
C ARG A 81 -9.02 -0.73 -7.59
N ASN A 82 -10.09 -1.48 -7.77
CA ASN A 82 -11.40 -0.94 -8.10
C ASN A 82 -11.98 -0.11 -6.96
N VAL A 83 -11.88 -0.58 -5.71
CA VAL A 83 -12.39 0.19 -4.56
C VAL A 83 -11.59 1.47 -4.31
N VAL A 84 -10.26 1.44 -4.51
CA VAL A 84 -9.42 2.64 -4.41
C VAL A 84 -9.76 3.64 -5.53
N ARG A 85 -9.88 3.18 -6.78
CA ARG A 85 -10.26 4.04 -7.92
C ARG A 85 -11.66 4.65 -7.78
N SER A 86 -12.58 3.95 -7.11
CA SER A 86 -13.94 4.45 -6.86
C SER A 86 -13.98 5.64 -5.89
N GLY A 87 -12.88 5.88 -5.16
CA GLY A 87 -12.83 6.94 -4.15
C GLY A 87 -13.69 6.67 -2.92
N HIS A 88 -13.87 5.41 -2.55
CA HIS A 88 -14.68 5.04 -1.38
C HIS A 88 -13.98 5.49 -0.07
N PRO A 89 -14.60 6.35 0.77
CA PRO A 89 -13.92 7.09 1.83
C PRO A 89 -13.40 6.23 3.01
N ARG A 90 -13.81 4.97 3.10
CA ARG A 90 -13.35 4.06 4.15
C ARG A 90 -12.15 3.20 3.73
N PHE A 91 -11.57 3.47 2.56
CA PHE A 91 -10.32 2.86 2.12
C PHE A 91 -9.29 3.95 1.87
N PHE A 92 -8.20 3.90 2.62
CA PHE A 92 -7.14 4.89 2.53
C PHE A 92 -5.76 4.24 2.59
N LEU A 93 -4.75 5.02 2.28
CA LEU A 93 -3.38 4.54 2.27
C LEU A 93 -2.91 4.12 3.66
N GLY A 94 -2.36 2.90 3.73
CA GLY A 94 -1.46 2.49 4.81
C GLY A 94 -0.21 1.91 4.15
N THR A 95 0.95 2.47 4.42
CA THR A 95 2.16 2.08 3.67
C THR A 95 2.67 0.71 4.03
N ASP A 96 2.56 0.31 5.31
CA ASP A 96 3.18 -0.92 5.83
C ASP A 96 4.62 -1.12 5.31
N SER A 97 5.37 -0.01 5.21
CA SER A 97 6.72 -0.02 4.68
C SER A 97 7.67 -0.67 5.66
N ALA A 98 8.19 -1.84 5.31
CA ALA A 98 8.99 -2.69 6.18
C ALA A 98 10.34 -3.04 5.55
N PRO A 99 11.36 -2.18 5.70
CA PRO A 99 12.70 -2.45 5.17
C PRO A 99 13.38 -3.60 5.91
N HIS A 100 13.97 -4.50 5.13
CA HIS A 100 14.84 -5.56 5.63
C HIS A 100 16.11 -5.63 4.82
N LEU A 101 17.25 -5.92 5.48
CA LEU A 101 18.50 -6.14 4.78
C LEU A 101 18.36 -7.31 3.78
N ARG A 102 19.02 -7.20 2.62
CA ARG A 102 18.98 -8.22 1.56
C ARG A 102 19.26 -9.61 2.11
N GLY A 103 20.31 -9.80 2.90
CA GLY A 103 20.63 -11.10 3.50
C GLY A 103 19.60 -11.63 4.51
N LYS A 104 18.65 -10.81 4.98
CA LYS A 104 17.52 -11.25 5.81
C LYS A 104 16.30 -11.64 4.97
N LYS A 105 16.22 -11.13 3.75
CA LYS A 105 15.21 -11.51 2.78
C LYS A 105 15.61 -12.77 2.01
N GLU A 106 16.86 -12.83 1.55
CA GLU A 106 17.42 -13.89 0.71
C GLU A 106 18.06 -15.01 1.55
N CYS A 107 17.30 -15.60 2.45
CA CYS A 107 17.73 -16.72 3.29
C CYS A 107 16.57 -17.68 3.54
N SER A 108 16.86 -18.85 4.15
CA SER A 108 15.86 -19.89 4.43
C SER A 108 14.69 -19.43 5.33
N HIS A 109 14.87 -18.38 6.11
CA HIS A 109 13.87 -17.80 7.00
C HIS A 109 13.39 -16.41 6.54
N GLY A 110 13.40 -16.14 5.25
CA GLY A 110 13.18 -14.85 4.63
C GLY A 110 12.18 -13.95 5.36
N CYS A 111 12.62 -12.76 5.78
CA CYS A 111 11.78 -11.80 6.48
C CYS A 111 10.63 -11.32 5.59
N ALA A 112 9.42 -11.28 6.15
CA ALA A 112 8.26 -10.67 5.49
C ALA A 112 8.31 -9.16 5.65
N GLY A 113 8.11 -8.43 4.56
CA GLY A 113 8.08 -6.97 4.53
C GLY A 113 8.62 -6.43 3.21
N ILE A 114 8.01 -5.37 2.72
CA ILE A 114 8.39 -4.68 1.47
C ILE A 114 8.71 -3.23 1.79
N PHE A 115 9.86 -2.75 1.32
CA PHE A 115 10.28 -1.38 1.55
C PHE A 115 9.72 -0.44 0.50
N THR A 116 8.65 0.27 0.82
CA THR A 116 7.90 1.13 -0.10
C THR A 116 7.95 2.62 0.25
N ALA A 117 8.35 3.01 1.46
CA ALA A 117 8.27 4.42 1.88
C ALA A 117 8.88 5.41 0.88
N PRO A 118 10.08 5.18 0.31
CA PRO A 118 10.67 6.12 -0.63
C PRO A 118 9.96 6.19 -2.00
N SER A 119 9.28 5.11 -2.40
CA SER A 119 8.61 4.98 -3.71
C SER A 119 7.11 5.23 -3.65
N THR A 120 6.50 5.21 -2.46
CA THR A 120 5.05 5.34 -2.28
C THR A 120 4.45 6.54 -3.02
N PRO A 121 4.99 7.77 -2.95
CA PRO A 121 4.41 8.90 -3.67
C PRO A 121 4.38 8.69 -5.20
N ALA A 122 5.47 8.18 -5.76
CA ALA A 122 5.58 7.91 -7.19
C ALA A 122 4.61 6.80 -7.64
N LEU A 123 4.51 5.72 -6.86
CA LEU A 123 3.61 4.59 -7.15
C LEU A 123 2.13 4.97 -7.07
N ILE A 124 1.75 5.80 -6.11
CA ILE A 124 0.37 6.32 -6.01
C ILE A 124 0.09 7.25 -7.18
N CYS A 125 1.03 8.13 -7.52
CA CYS A 125 0.89 9.04 -8.66
C CYS A 125 0.69 8.25 -9.97
N GLU A 126 1.45 7.18 -10.18
CA GLU A 126 1.27 6.31 -11.34
C GLU A 126 -0.05 5.56 -11.30
N PHE A 127 -0.44 5.02 -10.15
CA PHE A 127 -1.71 4.30 -9.99
C PHE A 127 -2.93 5.15 -10.39
N PHE A 128 -2.91 6.44 -10.03
CA PHE A 128 -3.96 7.40 -10.36
C PHE A 128 -3.68 8.22 -11.63
N GLN A 129 -2.59 7.92 -12.34
CA GLN A 129 -2.20 8.65 -13.56
C GLN A 129 -2.08 10.17 -13.36
N GLY A 130 -1.59 10.59 -12.21
CA GLY A 130 -1.42 12.01 -11.86
C GLY A 130 -2.69 12.74 -11.45
N ASP A 131 -3.81 12.05 -11.23
CA ASP A 131 -5.06 12.66 -10.73
C ASP A 131 -4.88 13.11 -9.27
N VAL A 132 -4.51 14.38 -9.10
CA VAL A 132 -4.14 14.98 -7.80
C VAL A 132 -5.29 14.90 -6.79
N GLU A 133 -6.54 15.05 -7.23
CA GLU A 133 -7.70 14.99 -6.34
C GLU A 133 -7.85 13.58 -5.73
N LYS A 134 -7.79 12.54 -6.56
CA LYS A 134 -7.89 11.16 -6.08
C LYS A 134 -6.70 10.77 -5.21
N ILE A 135 -5.49 11.21 -5.57
CA ILE A 135 -4.27 10.99 -4.78
C ILE A 135 -4.45 11.59 -3.38
N ASN A 136 -4.86 12.87 -3.30
CA ASN A 136 -5.01 13.57 -2.04
C ASN A 136 -6.11 12.93 -1.17
N ARG A 137 -7.24 12.56 -1.75
CA ARG A 137 -8.32 11.87 -1.03
C ARG A 137 -7.86 10.55 -0.44
N PHE A 138 -7.20 9.69 -1.23
CA PHE A 138 -6.74 8.38 -0.79
C PHE A 138 -5.57 8.45 0.21
N ALA A 139 -4.59 9.32 -0.04
CA ALA A 139 -3.35 9.36 0.75
C ALA A 139 -3.39 10.29 1.97
N ASN A 140 -4.34 11.23 2.03
CA ASN A 140 -4.40 12.26 3.06
C ASN A 140 -5.80 12.40 3.69
N GLU A 141 -6.83 12.74 2.88
CA GLU A 141 -8.11 13.20 3.42
C GLU A 141 -8.91 12.08 4.10
N PHE A 142 -9.02 10.90 3.48
CA PHE A 142 -9.87 9.82 4.00
C PHE A 142 -9.37 9.29 5.33
N GLY A 143 -8.05 9.07 5.47
CA GLY A 143 -7.46 8.64 6.73
C GLY A 143 -7.61 9.72 7.82
N ALA A 144 -7.31 10.98 7.48
CA ALA A 144 -7.48 12.09 8.41
C ALA A 144 -8.92 12.22 8.90
N ALA A 145 -9.91 12.16 7.99
CA ALA A 145 -11.33 12.23 8.33
C ALA A 145 -11.75 11.05 9.24
N PHE A 146 -11.30 9.83 8.93
CA PHE A 146 -11.63 8.65 9.75
C PHE A 146 -11.09 8.76 11.17
N TYR A 147 -9.87 9.26 11.34
CA TYR A 147 -9.23 9.46 12.65
C TYR A 147 -9.59 10.79 13.32
N HIS A 148 -10.51 11.58 12.73
CA HIS A 148 -10.89 12.93 13.22
C HIS A 148 -9.70 13.90 13.33
N LEU A 149 -8.76 13.78 12.39
CA LEU A 149 -7.57 14.64 12.28
C LEU A 149 -7.77 15.67 11.16
N SER A 150 -7.07 16.78 11.24
CA SER A 150 -6.97 17.71 10.13
C SER A 150 -6.05 17.15 9.06
N PRO A 151 -6.43 17.19 7.76
CA PRO A 151 -5.52 16.83 6.69
C PRO A 151 -4.25 17.69 6.71
N THR A 152 -3.12 17.13 6.29
CA THR A 152 -1.88 17.90 6.15
C THR A 152 -2.03 18.97 5.08
N LYS A 153 -1.41 20.14 5.32
CA LYS A 153 -1.30 21.23 4.35
C LYS A 153 0.08 21.24 3.65
N ALA A 154 1.00 20.37 4.09
CA ALA A 154 2.29 20.22 3.44
C ALA A 154 2.09 19.60 2.03
N HIS A 155 2.87 20.07 1.09
CA HIS A 155 2.83 19.63 -0.29
C HIS A 155 4.15 18.99 -0.68
N ILE A 156 4.08 18.03 -1.59
CA ILE A 156 5.23 17.53 -2.34
C ILE A 156 4.90 17.72 -3.83
N THR A 157 5.89 18.13 -4.60
CA THR A 157 5.77 18.23 -6.06
C THR A 157 6.35 16.98 -6.70
N LEU A 158 5.57 16.36 -7.59
CA LEU A 158 5.98 15.20 -8.37
C LEU A 158 5.95 15.58 -9.85
N GLU A 159 7.01 15.24 -10.59
CA GLU A 159 7.01 15.34 -12.04
C GLU A 159 7.13 13.96 -12.68
N ARG A 160 6.56 13.80 -13.89
CA ARG A 160 6.72 12.58 -14.65
C ARG A 160 8.17 12.48 -15.15
N TRP A 161 8.74 11.29 -15.02
CA TRP A 161 10.14 11.02 -15.32
C TRP A 161 10.27 9.99 -16.45
N ASP A 162 11.23 10.20 -17.35
CA ASP A 162 11.44 9.37 -18.55
C ASP A 162 12.30 8.12 -18.33
N GLY A 163 12.66 7.84 -17.06
CA GLY A 163 13.25 6.56 -16.70
C GLY A 163 14.78 6.51 -16.68
N SER A 164 15.48 7.64 -16.47
CA SER A 164 16.92 7.55 -16.19
C SER A 164 17.21 6.80 -14.88
N PRO A 165 18.06 5.77 -14.88
CA PRO A 165 18.29 4.88 -13.73
C PRO A 165 18.91 5.54 -12.49
N ASN A 166 19.29 6.81 -12.59
CA ASN A 166 19.92 7.54 -11.49
C ASN A 166 18.93 8.11 -10.45
N ASN A 167 17.63 7.89 -10.62
CA ASN A 167 16.58 8.55 -9.84
C ASN A 167 15.90 7.66 -8.79
N THR A 168 16.39 6.45 -8.57
CA THR A 168 15.89 5.63 -7.46
C THR A 168 16.29 6.29 -6.12
N PRO A 169 15.34 6.52 -5.20
CA PRO A 169 15.65 7.10 -3.91
C PRO A 169 16.75 6.30 -3.20
N ARG A 170 17.75 6.99 -2.68
CA ARG A 170 18.83 6.37 -1.91
C ARG A 170 18.53 6.49 -0.43
N VAL A 171 18.49 5.37 0.25
CA VAL A 171 18.30 5.32 1.71
C VAL A 171 19.58 4.80 2.37
N ARG A 172 20.01 5.46 3.45
CA ARG A 172 21.14 4.95 4.26
C ARG A 172 20.62 3.96 5.28
N MET A 173 21.11 2.74 5.19
CA MET A 173 20.90 1.68 6.18
C MET A 173 22.24 0.96 6.43
N ASP A 174 22.34 0.17 7.48
CA ASP A 174 23.55 -0.59 7.85
C ASP A 174 23.82 -1.79 6.93
N GLY A 175 23.41 -1.70 5.67
CA GLY A 175 23.60 -2.71 4.64
C GLY A 175 22.64 -2.54 3.47
N PRO A 176 22.77 -3.38 2.42
CA PRO A 176 21.95 -3.28 1.22
C PRO A 176 20.48 -3.63 1.52
N VAL A 177 19.59 -2.75 1.10
CA VAL A 177 18.13 -2.92 1.09
C VAL A 177 17.62 -2.71 -0.32
N GLU A 178 16.48 -3.30 -0.64
CA GLU A 178 15.83 -3.12 -1.92
C GLU A 178 14.56 -2.30 -1.75
N ILE A 179 14.43 -1.24 -2.54
CA ILE A 179 13.25 -0.38 -2.58
C ILE A 179 12.31 -0.95 -3.63
N PHE A 180 11.06 -1.17 -3.26
CA PHE A 180 10.03 -1.62 -4.19
C PHE A 180 9.65 -0.49 -5.17
N THR A 181 9.74 -0.76 -6.46
CA THR A 181 9.47 0.19 -7.55
C THR A 181 8.22 -0.14 -8.36
N GLY A 182 7.57 -1.25 -8.05
CA GLY A 182 6.34 -1.67 -8.73
C GLY A 182 6.56 -2.33 -10.10
N ASN A 183 7.81 -2.41 -10.56
CA ASN A 183 8.20 -3.04 -11.82
C ASN A 183 9.59 -3.70 -11.72
N ASP A 184 9.90 -4.54 -12.69
CA ASP A 184 11.17 -5.28 -12.75
C ASP A 184 12.36 -4.40 -13.19
N ASP A 185 12.10 -3.26 -13.84
CA ASP A 185 13.13 -2.34 -14.35
C ASP A 185 13.74 -1.48 -13.23
N GLY A 186 13.14 -1.47 -12.05
CA GLY A 186 13.60 -0.64 -10.93
C GLY A 186 13.40 0.87 -11.14
N ILE A 187 12.61 1.27 -12.13
CA ILE A 187 12.42 2.65 -12.54
C ILE A 187 11.09 3.18 -12.02
N LEU A 188 11.15 4.26 -11.25
CA LEU A 188 9.94 4.98 -10.85
C LEU A 188 9.54 5.97 -11.95
N PRO A 189 8.26 5.93 -12.42
CA PRO A 189 7.79 6.81 -13.49
C PRO A 189 7.59 8.26 -13.04
N TRP A 190 7.75 8.55 -11.76
CA TRP A 190 7.62 9.87 -11.15
C TRP A 190 8.75 10.13 -10.17
N ARG A 191 9.18 11.37 -10.05
CA ARG A 191 10.17 11.81 -9.06
C ARG A 191 9.66 12.96 -8.22
N ILE A 192 10.11 13.04 -6.97
CA ILE A 192 9.86 14.19 -6.11
C ILE A 192 10.82 15.31 -6.54
N ILE A 193 10.27 16.50 -6.79
CA ILE A 193 11.04 17.72 -6.94
C ILE A 193 11.14 18.37 -5.57
N HIS A 194 12.36 18.62 -5.11
CA HIS A 194 12.60 19.45 -3.95
C HIS A 194 12.66 20.89 -4.44
N ASP A 195 11.77 21.75 -3.94
CA ASP A 195 11.93 23.20 -4.12
C ASP A 195 13.21 23.60 -3.36
N GLU A 196 14.19 24.21 -4.05
CA GLU A 196 15.44 24.71 -3.49
C GLU A 196 15.23 25.91 -2.58
#